data_c684b4adba2bec0b8e6526548f44b16a
#
_entry.id   c684b4adba2bec0b8e6526548f44b16a
#
_cell.length_a   1.000
_cell.length_b   1.000
_cell.length_c   1.000
_cell.angle_alpha   90.00
_cell.angle_beta   90.00
_cell.angle_gamma   90.00
#
_symmetry.space_group_name_H-M   'P 1'
#
loop_
_entity.id
_entity.type
_entity.pdbx_description
1 polymer ?
#
loop_
_entity_poly.entity_id
_entity_poly.type
_entity_poly.pdbx_seq_one_letter_code
_entity_poly.pdbx_strand_id
1 'polypeptide(L)'
;MKWLEIISLRTAGISEKEARRYMNKFCRIVEKYNLSEAHTYAHSSVPGDLALIITSETQKSEIMGTDMGQYIADALKQFGLVDYNCWLLVDSK
;
A
#
# COMPACT_ATOMS: atom_id res chain seq x y z
N MET A 1 18.80 2.82 0.71
CA MET A 1 17.99 2.37 1.84
C MET A 1 16.67 1.81 1.35
N LYS A 2 16.37 0.60 1.77
CA LYS A 2 15.14 -0.08 1.39
C LYS A 2 14.03 0.17 2.39
N TRP A 3 12.82 0.39 1.90
CA TRP A 3 11.69 0.68 2.78
C TRP A 3 10.38 0.29 2.14
N LEU A 4 9.35 0.17 2.97
CA LEU A 4 8.02 -0.23 2.55
C LEU A 4 7.00 0.81 3.00
N GLU A 5 5.98 1.00 2.16
CA GLU A 5 4.74 1.64 2.59
C GLU A 5 3.67 0.56 2.57
N ILE A 6 2.98 0.41 3.68
CA ILE A 6 1.90 -0.56 3.79
C ILE A 6 0.60 0.19 4.02
N ILE A 7 -0.32 0.05 3.10
CA ILE A 7 -1.64 0.66 3.18
C ILE A 7 -2.62 -0.48 3.38
N SER A 8 -3.08 -0.64 4.62
CA SER A 8 -4.01 -1.71 4.98
C SER A 8 -5.43 -1.19 4.89
N LEU A 9 -6.32 -2.01 4.33
CA LEU A 9 -7.72 -1.65 4.17
C LEU A 9 -8.58 -2.78 4.71
N ARG A 10 -9.45 -2.44 5.65
CA ARG A 10 -10.45 -3.38 6.14
C ARG A 10 -11.79 -2.99 5.55
N THR A 11 -12.25 -3.75 4.57
CA THR A 11 -13.56 -3.52 3.97
C THR A 11 -14.63 -4.20 4.82
N ALA A 12 -15.87 -3.82 4.61
CA ALA A 12 -16.98 -4.51 5.24
C ALA A 12 -17.39 -5.77 4.46
N GLY A 13 -16.58 -6.17 3.48
CA GLY A 13 -16.86 -7.32 2.63
C GLY A 13 -17.60 -6.97 1.35
N ILE A 14 -18.53 -6.04 1.43
CA ILE A 14 -19.37 -5.66 0.30
C ILE A 14 -18.55 -5.00 -0.81
N SER A 15 -17.57 -4.19 -0.43
CA SER A 15 -16.76 -3.41 -1.37
C SER A 15 -15.45 -4.08 -1.75
N GLU A 16 -15.20 -5.32 -1.31
CA GLU A 16 -13.89 -5.93 -1.46
C GLU A 16 -13.46 -6.02 -2.92
N LYS A 17 -14.35 -6.48 -3.79
CA LYS A 17 -14.02 -6.66 -5.20
C LYS A 17 -13.66 -5.34 -5.86
N GLU A 18 -14.42 -4.31 -5.57
CA GLU A 18 -14.16 -2.99 -6.12
C GLU A 18 -12.89 -2.39 -5.54
N ALA A 19 -12.66 -2.56 -4.24
CA ALA A 19 -11.44 -2.10 -3.59
C ALA A 19 -10.21 -2.76 -4.21
N ARG A 20 -10.24 -4.07 -4.47
CA ARG A 20 -9.15 -4.78 -5.13
C ARG A 20 -8.85 -4.20 -6.50
N ARG A 21 -9.88 -3.86 -7.24
CA ARG A 21 -9.72 -3.28 -8.57
C ARG A 21 -9.00 -1.93 -8.48
N TYR A 22 -9.41 -1.10 -7.53
CA TYR A 22 -8.74 0.18 -7.30
C TYR A 22 -7.29 0.00 -6.88
N MET A 23 -7.04 -0.90 -5.94
CA MET A 23 -5.68 -1.14 -5.47
C MET A 23 -4.77 -1.63 -6.59
N ASN A 24 -5.26 -2.53 -7.44
CA ASN A 24 -4.48 -3.02 -8.58
C ASN A 24 -4.18 -1.90 -9.57
N LYS A 25 -5.14 -1.01 -9.78
CA LYS A 25 -4.93 0.16 -10.64
C LYS A 25 -3.84 1.07 -10.07
N PHE A 26 -3.87 1.32 -8.76
CA PHE A 26 -2.85 2.13 -8.12
C PHE A 26 -1.48 1.47 -8.19
N CYS A 27 -1.41 0.15 -8.05
CA CYS A 27 -0.13 -0.56 -8.20
C CYS A 27 0.49 -0.28 -9.57
N ARG A 28 -0.30 -0.34 -10.61
CA ARG A 28 0.19 -0.06 -11.97
C ARG A 28 0.67 1.39 -12.11
N ILE A 29 -0.03 2.32 -11.48
CA ILE A 29 0.35 3.73 -11.52
C ILE A 29 1.67 3.95 -10.79
N VAL A 30 1.82 3.36 -9.61
CA VAL A 30 3.05 3.46 -8.84
C VAL A 30 4.24 2.93 -9.62
N GLU A 31 4.09 1.74 -10.20
CA GLU A 31 5.18 1.11 -10.95
C GLU A 31 5.56 1.91 -12.19
N LYS A 32 4.58 2.53 -12.81
CA LYS A 32 4.82 3.30 -14.03
C LYS A 32 5.55 4.62 -13.77
N TYR A 33 5.21 5.30 -12.69
CA TYR A 33 5.68 6.68 -12.48
C TYR A 33 6.72 6.84 -11.39
N ASN A 34 6.84 5.91 -10.47
CA ASN A 34 7.71 6.08 -9.30
C ASN A 34 8.90 5.14 -9.24
N LEU A 35 9.05 4.26 -10.23
CA LEU A 35 10.13 3.27 -10.26
C LEU A 35 10.17 2.40 -9.00
N SER A 36 9.00 2.20 -8.38
CA SER A 36 8.84 1.36 -7.20
C SER A 36 8.03 0.13 -7.57
N GLU A 37 8.08 -0.88 -6.73
CA GLU A 37 7.23 -2.05 -6.88
C GLU A 37 6.02 -1.90 -5.99
N ALA A 38 4.86 -2.32 -6.48
CA ALA A 38 3.63 -2.27 -5.70
C ALA A 38 2.78 -3.50 -5.98
N HIS A 39 2.25 -4.09 -4.90
CA HIS A 39 1.43 -5.30 -5.00
C HIS A 39 0.26 -5.22 -4.04
N THR A 40 -0.84 -5.83 -4.45
CA THR A 40 -2.03 -5.97 -3.61
C THR A 40 -2.04 -7.35 -2.99
N TYR A 41 -2.30 -7.40 -1.70
CA TYR A 41 -2.37 -8.65 -0.94
C TYR A 41 -3.73 -8.77 -0.27
N ALA A 42 -4.24 -10.00 -0.18
CA ALA A 42 -5.43 -10.29 0.61
C ALA A 42 -5.01 -11.07 1.84
N HIS A 43 -5.64 -10.78 2.98
CA HIS A 43 -5.34 -11.50 4.21
C HIS A 43 -5.68 -12.99 4.01
N SER A 44 -4.80 -13.86 4.52
CA SER A 44 -4.95 -15.30 4.28
C SER A 44 -6.16 -15.92 4.97
N SER A 45 -6.65 -15.31 6.03
CA SER A 45 -7.74 -15.89 6.82
C SER A 45 -8.86 -14.92 7.20
N VAL A 46 -8.67 -13.62 6.98
CA VAL A 46 -9.71 -12.63 7.32
C VAL A 46 -10.28 -12.04 6.04
N PRO A 47 -11.49 -12.45 5.64
CA PRO A 47 -12.11 -11.90 4.43
C PRO A 47 -12.30 -10.39 4.55
N GLY A 48 -12.03 -9.68 3.46
CA GLY A 48 -12.21 -8.24 3.42
C GLY A 48 -11.01 -7.44 3.87
N ASP A 49 -9.97 -8.08 4.41
CA ASP A 49 -8.74 -7.38 4.79
C ASP A 49 -7.76 -7.45 3.62
N LEU A 50 -7.37 -6.27 3.14
CA LEU A 50 -6.47 -6.13 2.00
C LEU A 50 -5.29 -5.24 2.38
N ALA A 51 -4.19 -5.40 1.67
CA ALA A 51 -3.04 -4.52 1.85
C ALA A 51 -2.41 -4.20 0.50
N LEU A 52 -2.07 -2.94 0.30
CA LEU A 52 -1.27 -2.51 -0.83
C LEU A 52 0.12 -2.19 -0.29
N ILE A 53 1.14 -2.84 -0.81
CA ILE A 53 2.50 -2.67 -0.34
C ILE A 53 3.35 -2.09 -1.45
N ILE A 54 3.98 -0.95 -1.16
CA ILE A 54 4.89 -0.28 -2.07
C ILE A 54 6.30 -0.48 -1.53
N THR A 55 7.17 -1.06 -2.34
CA THR A 55 8.58 -1.27 -1.99
C THR A 55 9.41 -0.25 -2.74
N SER A 56 10.23 0.49 -2.01
CA SER A 56 11.05 1.55 -2.58
C SER A 56 12.47 1.48 -2.06
N GLU A 57 13.37 2.12 -2.81
CA GLU A 57 14.75 2.25 -2.42
C GLU A 57 15.16 3.71 -2.62
N THR A 58 15.79 4.30 -1.63
CA THR A 58 16.19 5.69 -1.67
C THR A 58 17.44 5.91 -0.83
N GLN A 59 18.15 7.01 -1.09
CA GLN A 59 19.31 7.39 -0.31
C GLN A 59 18.95 8.34 0.84
N LYS A 60 17.70 8.73 0.94
CA LYS A 60 17.25 9.61 2.02
C LYS A 60 17.24 8.87 3.34
N SER A 61 17.67 9.56 4.40
CA SER A 61 17.69 8.99 5.73
C SER A 61 16.35 9.15 6.46
N GLU A 62 15.52 10.09 6.01
CA GLU A 62 14.21 10.30 6.61
C GLU A 62 13.13 9.83 5.67
N ILE A 63 12.29 8.95 6.14
CA ILE A 63 11.21 8.38 5.35
C ILE A 63 9.90 8.56 6.09
N MET A 64 9.05 9.39 5.54
CA MET A 64 7.73 9.69 6.10
C MET A 64 6.63 9.24 5.16
N GLY A 65 6.98 8.39 4.19
CA GLY A 65 6.07 7.97 3.15
C GLY A 65 6.16 8.87 1.93
N THR A 66 5.41 8.53 0.92
CA THR A 66 5.36 9.31 -0.31
C THR A 66 4.02 10.01 -0.42
N ASP A 67 3.99 11.07 -1.20
CA ASP A 67 2.72 11.75 -1.50
C ASP A 67 1.76 10.79 -2.19
N MET A 68 2.29 9.92 -3.05
CA MET A 68 1.49 8.91 -3.74
C MET A 68 0.87 7.93 -2.74
N GLY A 69 1.66 7.45 -1.77
CA GLY A 69 1.16 6.53 -0.75
C GLY A 69 0.06 7.16 0.08
N GLN A 70 0.22 8.41 0.47
CA GLN A 70 -0.80 9.13 1.23
C GLN A 70 -2.06 9.35 0.39
N TYR A 71 -1.88 9.68 -0.88
CA TYR A 71 -3.00 9.85 -1.80
C TYR A 71 -3.81 8.56 -1.93
N ILE A 72 -3.12 7.43 -2.10
CA ILE A 72 -3.77 6.12 -2.20
C ILE A 72 -4.52 5.79 -0.91
N ALA A 73 -3.87 6.03 0.24
CA ALA A 73 -4.50 5.77 1.53
C ALA A 73 -5.80 6.56 1.68
N ASP A 74 -5.78 7.84 1.31
CA ASP A 74 -6.98 8.67 1.37
C ASP A 74 -8.06 8.18 0.40
N ALA A 75 -7.66 7.80 -0.81
CA ALA A 75 -8.61 7.31 -1.80
C ALA A 75 -9.31 6.02 -1.35
N LEU A 76 -8.59 5.17 -0.63
CA LEU A 76 -9.14 3.89 -0.19
C LEU A 76 -10.10 4.01 1.00
N LYS A 77 -10.15 5.16 1.65
CA LYS A 77 -11.07 5.37 2.78
C LYS A 77 -12.53 5.21 2.38
N GLN A 78 -12.86 5.38 1.12
CA GLN A 78 -14.22 5.17 0.64
C GLN A 78 -14.68 3.72 0.77
N PHE A 79 -13.75 2.78 0.92
CA PHE A 79 -14.08 1.35 0.98
C PHE A 79 -14.05 0.77 2.39
N GLY A 80 -13.54 1.49 3.38
CA GLY A 80 -13.46 0.98 4.74
C GLY A 80 -12.42 1.70 5.57
N LEU A 81 -11.93 0.99 6.60
CA LEU A 81 -10.93 1.53 7.51
C LEU A 81 -9.54 1.35 6.92
N VAL A 82 -8.76 2.42 6.94
CA VAL A 82 -7.43 2.45 6.35
C VAL A 82 -6.38 2.74 7.39
N ASP A 83 -5.30 1.95 7.36
CA ASP A 83 -4.07 2.19 8.12
C ASP A 83 -2.95 2.40 7.13
N TYR A 84 -2.06 3.34 7.43
CA TYR A 84 -0.93 3.65 6.56
C TYR A 84 0.33 3.70 7.39
N ASN A 85 1.31 2.85 7.07
CA ASN A 85 2.56 2.72 7.80
C ASN A 85 3.75 2.62 6.87
N CYS A 86 4.88 3.14 7.33
CA CYS A 86 6.15 3.04 6.62
C CYS A 86 7.15 2.27 7.48
N TRP A 87 7.88 1.37 6.83
CA TRP A 87 8.85 0.51 7.51
C TRP A 87 10.19 0.59 6.80
N LEU A 88 11.26 0.75 7.57
CA LEU A 88 12.62 0.78 7.03
C LEU A 88 13.29 -0.57 7.23
N LEU A 89 14.01 -1.02 6.21
CA LEU A 89 14.86 -2.20 6.37
C LEU A 89 16.09 -1.80 7.19
N VAL A 90 16.22 -2.36 8.38
CA VAL A 90 17.35 -2.05 9.28
C VAL A 90 18.41 -3.12 9.28
N ASP A 91 18.06 -4.35 8.90
CA ASP A 91 18.99 -5.47 8.89
C ASP A 91 18.55 -6.47 7.84
N SER A 92 19.46 -6.84 6.95
CA SER A 92 19.15 -7.73 5.84
C SER A 92 19.60 -9.16 6.06
N LYS A 93 20.06 -9.49 7.24
CA LYS A 93 20.55 -10.86 7.51
C LYS A 93 19.55 -11.64 8.29
#